data_990ad484ad5d134bd15597e9271efe3b
#
_entry.id   990ad484ad5d134bd15597e9271efe3b
#
_cell.length_a   1.000
_cell.length_b   1.000
_cell.length_c   1.000
_cell.angle_alpha   90.00
_cell.angle_beta   90.00
_cell.angle_gamma   90.00
#
_symmetry.space_group_name_H-M   'P 1'
#
loop_
_entity.id
_entity.type
_entity.pdbx_description
1 polymer ?
#
loop_
_entity_poly.entity_id
_entity_poly.type
_entity_poly.pdbx_seq_one_letter_code
_entity_poly.pdbx_strand_id
1 'polypeptide(L)'
;LPLNESLITARSHCPKCNHLIYWYHNIPLFSYLFLRAKCSYCKEKISFVYFLVEFLSGIITLALFLKLGISQEFIFMSLLSYVLITLSFIDLKYKAVPDYLLLIVLIISLITTNISLIEAFKNAFLFAGAFVLLNFIITFYIQNIKSRILKNESLKTQEALGEGDIPIIAMFGIILGING
;
A
#
# COMPACT_ATOMS: atom_id res chain seq x y z
N LEU A 1 11.17 14.79 -3.19
CA LEU A 1 11.42 14.58 -4.63
C LEU A 1 12.80 15.15 -4.93
N PRO A 2 13.77 14.36 -5.40
CA PRO A 2 15.15 14.84 -5.58
C PRO A 2 15.38 15.66 -6.87
N LEU A 3 14.34 15.89 -7.67
CA LEU A 3 14.41 16.65 -8.91
C LEU A 3 13.28 17.67 -8.93
N ASN A 4 13.60 18.94 -9.22
CA ASN A 4 12.65 20.04 -9.40
C ASN A 4 11.78 19.87 -10.69
N GLU A 5 11.39 18.65 -11.03
CA GLU A 5 10.56 18.34 -12.17
C GLU A 5 9.10 18.21 -11.74
N SER A 6 8.21 18.92 -12.43
CA SER A 6 6.77 18.83 -12.15
C SER A 6 6.23 17.47 -12.60
N LEU A 7 5.57 16.74 -11.71
CA LEU A 7 4.94 15.45 -11.99
C LEU A 7 3.84 15.52 -13.07
N ILE A 8 3.31 16.72 -13.32
CA ILE A 8 2.16 16.92 -14.23
C ILE A 8 2.60 17.19 -15.68
N THR A 9 3.75 17.82 -15.88
CA THR A 9 4.21 18.27 -17.20
C THR A 9 5.40 17.49 -17.74
N ALA A 10 6.13 16.76 -16.90
CA ALA A 10 7.27 15.98 -17.32
C ALA A 10 6.83 14.73 -18.09
N ARG A 11 7.31 14.57 -19.33
CA ARG A 11 7.14 13.32 -20.07
C ARG A 11 7.97 12.21 -19.45
N SER A 12 7.42 11.00 -19.43
CA SER A 12 8.15 9.82 -18.97
C SER A 12 9.43 9.62 -19.79
N HIS A 13 10.55 9.47 -19.11
CA HIS A 13 11.87 9.25 -19.74
C HIS A 13 12.59 8.08 -19.05
N CYS A 14 13.50 7.48 -19.76
CA CYS A 14 14.34 6.41 -19.20
C CYS A 14 15.35 7.01 -18.22
N PRO A 15 15.46 6.51 -16.96
CA PRO A 15 16.39 7.08 -15.97
C PRO A 15 17.87 6.91 -16.32
N LYS A 16 18.21 6.02 -17.26
CA LYS A 16 19.60 5.77 -17.67
C LYS A 16 20.02 6.56 -18.92
N CYS A 17 19.18 6.62 -19.96
CA CYS A 17 19.56 7.28 -21.20
C CYS A 17 18.81 8.60 -21.44
N ASN A 18 17.95 9.02 -20.53
CA ASN A 18 17.10 10.23 -20.60
C ASN A 18 16.25 10.34 -21.87
N HIS A 19 16.14 9.24 -22.66
CA HIS A 19 15.33 9.25 -23.85
C HIS A 19 13.84 9.26 -23.49
N LEU A 20 13.05 10.07 -24.16
CA LEU A 20 11.60 10.17 -23.96
C LEU A 20 10.92 8.86 -24.34
N ILE A 21 10.04 8.40 -23.46
CA ILE A 21 9.26 7.18 -23.68
C ILE A 21 8.02 7.54 -24.52
N TYR A 22 7.79 6.83 -25.63
CA TYR A 22 6.59 7.00 -26.42
C TYR A 22 5.35 6.58 -25.62
N TRP A 23 4.21 7.21 -25.86
CA TRP A 23 2.98 6.97 -25.11
C TRP A 23 2.54 5.48 -25.12
N TYR A 24 2.74 4.77 -26.24
CA TYR A 24 2.42 3.35 -26.36
C TYR A 24 3.41 2.42 -25.62
N HIS A 25 4.61 2.90 -25.32
CA HIS A 25 5.55 2.23 -24.42
C HIS A 25 5.28 2.55 -22.94
N ASN A 26 4.34 3.47 -22.68
CA ASN A 26 3.93 3.84 -21.32
C ASN A 26 2.74 3.02 -20.82
N ILE A 27 2.27 2.02 -21.61
CA ILE A 27 1.32 1.01 -21.16
C ILE A 27 2.15 -0.16 -20.63
N PRO A 28 2.39 -0.25 -19.29
CA PRO A 28 3.45 -1.11 -18.74
C PRO A 28 3.22 -2.59 -19.02
N LEU A 29 1.98 -3.10 -18.94
CA LEU A 29 1.69 -4.51 -19.21
C LEU A 29 2.09 -4.91 -20.63
N PHE A 30 1.65 -4.14 -21.64
CA PHE A 30 1.97 -4.42 -23.04
C PHE A 30 3.44 -4.15 -23.36
N SER A 31 3.96 -3.00 -22.94
CA SER A 31 5.34 -2.64 -23.24
C SER A 31 6.34 -3.54 -22.54
N TYR A 32 6.05 -3.97 -21.31
CA TYR A 32 6.90 -4.90 -20.57
C TYR A 32 7.05 -6.23 -21.30
N LEU A 33 5.94 -6.77 -21.84
CA LEU A 33 5.94 -8.02 -22.59
C LEU A 33 6.61 -7.83 -23.98
N PHE A 34 6.23 -6.81 -24.76
CA PHE A 34 6.76 -6.58 -26.10
C PHE A 34 8.23 -6.19 -26.12
N LEU A 35 8.67 -5.35 -25.18
CA LEU A 35 10.07 -4.93 -25.05
C LEU A 35 10.91 -5.90 -24.24
N ARG A 36 10.33 -7.03 -23.78
CA ARG A 36 11.00 -8.04 -22.95
C ARG A 36 11.66 -7.43 -21.70
N ALA A 37 10.90 -6.57 -21.03
CA ALA A 37 11.36 -5.86 -19.83
C ALA A 37 12.61 -4.96 -20.04
N LYS A 38 12.83 -4.41 -21.23
CA LYS A 38 13.99 -3.60 -21.54
C LYS A 38 13.59 -2.28 -22.19
N CYS A 39 14.38 -1.24 -21.93
CA CYS A 39 14.23 0.03 -22.65
C CYS A 39 14.42 -0.17 -24.16
N SER A 40 13.57 0.48 -24.98
CA SER A 40 13.66 0.38 -26.45
C SER A 40 14.97 0.91 -27.02
N TYR A 41 15.61 1.88 -26.34
CA TYR A 41 16.84 2.55 -26.81
C TYR A 41 18.10 1.95 -26.20
N CYS A 42 18.29 2.06 -24.89
CA CYS A 42 19.52 1.62 -24.24
C CYS A 42 19.52 0.15 -23.77
N LYS A 43 18.41 -0.57 -23.97
CA LYS A 43 18.23 -1.99 -23.58
C LYS A 43 18.39 -2.26 -22.07
N GLU A 44 18.43 -1.21 -21.24
CA GLU A 44 18.47 -1.35 -19.78
C GLU A 44 17.19 -2.03 -19.27
N LYS A 45 17.32 -2.84 -18.23
CA LYS A 45 16.20 -3.60 -17.66
C LYS A 45 15.21 -2.68 -16.94
N ILE A 46 13.93 -2.85 -17.23
CA ILE A 46 12.83 -2.19 -16.52
C ILE A 46 12.47 -3.04 -15.29
N SER A 47 12.30 -2.38 -14.14
CA SER A 47 11.94 -3.07 -12.90
C SER A 47 10.61 -3.80 -13.03
N PHE A 48 10.57 -5.06 -12.58
CA PHE A 48 9.35 -5.89 -12.53
C PHE A 48 8.25 -5.29 -11.67
N VAL A 49 8.61 -4.43 -10.72
CA VAL A 49 7.66 -3.75 -9.83
C VAL A 49 6.61 -2.96 -10.61
N TYR A 50 6.99 -2.27 -11.71
CA TYR A 50 6.03 -1.52 -12.54
C TYR A 50 4.96 -2.43 -13.15
N PHE A 51 5.39 -3.57 -13.70
CA PHE A 51 4.47 -4.58 -14.23
C PHE A 51 3.54 -5.11 -13.14
N LEU A 52 4.09 -5.42 -11.96
CA LEU A 52 3.33 -6.01 -10.87
C LEU A 52 2.28 -5.04 -10.31
N VAL A 53 2.64 -3.77 -10.11
CA VAL A 53 1.71 -2.74 -9.63
C VAL A 53 0.54 -2.57 -10.60
N GLU A 54 0.81 -2.48 -11.90
CA GLU A 54 -0.25 -2.30 -12.90
C GLU A 54 -1.13 -3.55 -13.02
N PHE A 55 -0.54 -4.72 -13.01
CA PHE A 55 -1.28 -5.99 -13.04
C PHE A 55 -2.19 -6.14 -11.84
N LEU A 56 -1.69 -5.89 -10.63
CA LEU A 56 -2.49 -5.96 -9.41
C LEU A 56 -3.62 -4.91 -9.40
N SER A 57 -3.31 -3.66 -9.77
CA SER A 57 -4.32 -2.61 -9.84
C SER A 57 -5.42 -2.94 -10.86
N GLY A 58 -5.05 -3.49 -12.02
CA GLY A 58 -6.00 -3.93 -13.04
C GLY A 58 -6.91 -5.05 -12.58
N ILE A 59 -6.36 -6.09 -11.94
CA ILE A 59 -7.16 -7.21 -11.39
C ILE A 59 -8.13 -6.73 -10.31
N ILE A 60 -7.64 -5.91 -9.37
CA ILE A 60 -8.47 -5.40 -8.27
C ILE A 60 -9.60 -4.52 -8.83
N THR A 61 -9.29 -3.64 -9.79
CA THR A 61 -10.30 -2.80 -10.44
C THR A 61 -11.36 -3.62 -11.14
N LEU A 62 -10.95 -4.66 -11.89
CA LEU A 62 -11.87 -5.56 -12.56
C LEU A 62 -12.77 -6.30 -11.55
N ALA A 63 -12.20 -6.82 -10.47
CA ALA A 63 -12.95 -7.52 -9.44
C ALA A 63 -13.98 -6.59 -8.74
N LEU A 64 -13.57 -5.35 -8.42
CA LEU A 64 -14.45 -4.35 -7.85
C LEU A 64 -15.56 -3.95 -8.84
N PHE A 65 -15.23 -3.78 -10.12
CA PHE A 65 -16.20 -3.47 -11.16
C PHE A 65 -17.24 -4.58 -11.31
N LEU A 66 -16.82 -5.84 -11.33
CA LEU A 66 -17.73 -6.98 -11.42
C LEU A 66 -18.66 -7.12 -10.21
N LYS A 67 -18.21 -6.68 -9.03
CA LYS A 67 -18.97 -6.74 -7.77
C LYS A 67 -19.91 -5.55 -7.58
N LEU A 68 -19.44 -4.33 -7.84
CA LEU A 68 -20.11 -3.07 -7.48
C LEU A 68 -20.70 -2.34 -8.69
N GLY A 69 -20.36 -2.73 -9.92
CA GLY A 69 -20.70 -1.99 -11.14
C GLY A 69 -20.10 -0.58 -11.14
N ILE A 70 -20.63 0.31 -11.98
CA ILE A 70 -20.24 1.73 -11.98
C ILE A 70 -21.06 2.43 -10.89
N SER A 71 -20.47 2.52 -9.70
CA SER A 71 -21.09 3.15 -8.52
C SER A 71 -20.11 4.12 -7.84
N GLN A 72 -20.61 4.97 -6.97
CA GLN A 72 -19.77 5.84 -6.15
C GLN A 72 -18.84 5.00 -5.24
N GLU A 73 -19.37 3.91 -4.70
CA GLU A 73 -18.61 2.96 -3.88
C GLU A 73 -17.45 2.33 -4.66
N PHE A 74 -17.67 1.95 -5.92
CA PHE A 74 -16.60 1.44 -6.80
C PHE A 74 -15.45 2.42 -6.93
N ILE A 75 -15.74 3.73 -7.11
CA ILE A 75 -14.71 4.75 -7.28
C ILE A 75 -13.86 4.86 -6.01
N PHE A 76 -14.49 4.97 -4.83
CA PHE A 76 -13.77 5.11 -3.57
C PHE A 76 -13.00 3.85 -3.19
N MET A 77 -13.57 2.65 -3.39
CA MET A 77 -12.88 1.39 -3.13
C MET A 77 -11.70 1.17 -4.08
N SER A 78 -11.81 1.59 -5.34
CA SER A 78 -10.68 1.53 -6.29
C SER A 78 -9.56 2.48 -5.87
N LEU A 79 -9.91 3.73 -5.51
CA LEU A 79 -8.94 4.71 -5.03
C LEU A 79 -8.22 4.22 -3.77
N LEU A 80 -8.97 3.68 -2.80
CA LEU A 80 -8.43 3.10 -1.58
C LEU A 80 -7.44 1.96 -1.89
N SER A 81 -7.83 1.06 -2.80
CA SER A 81 -6.98 -0.06 -3.22
C SER A 81 -5.66 0.41 -3.84
N TYR A 82 -5.69 1.47 -4.65
CA TYR A 82 -4.47 2.02 -5.26
C TYR A 82 -3.54 2.64 -4.22
N VAL A 83 -4.08 3.34 -3.22
CA VAL A 83 -3.27 3.87 -2.12
C VAL A 83 -2.66 2.73 -1.31
N LEU A 84 -3.41 1.66 -0.99
CA LEU A 84 -2.90 0.50 -0.27
C LEU A 84 -1.81 -0.25 -1.06
N ILE A 85 -1.98 -0.44 -2.38
CA ILE A 85 -0.93 -1.02 -3.23
C ILE A 85 0.33 -0.15 -3.15
N THR A 86 0.19 1.16 -3.29
CA THR A 86 1.32 2.10 -3.22
C THR A 86 2.03 2.02 -1.87
N LEU A 87 1.28 2.03 -0.76
CA LEU A 87 1.81 1.87 0.60
C LEU A 87 2.60 0.56 0.74
N SER A 88 2.03 -0.56 0.27
CA SER A 88 2.69 -1.87 0.34
C SER A 88 4.04 -1.89 -0.39
N PHE A 89 4.13 -1.27 -1.57
CA PHE A 89 5.40 -1.20 -2.31
C PHE A 89 6.41 -0.22 -1.70
N ILE A 90 5.94 0.87 -1.09
CA ILE A 90 6.80 1.79 -0.34
C ILE A 90 7.38 1.08 0.88
N ASP A 91 6.54 0.38 1.66
CA ASP A 91 6.98 -0.37 2.84
C ASP A 91 7.98 -1.47 2.48
N LEU A 92 7.71 -2.28 1.45
CA LEU A 92 8.65 -3.31 0.98
C LEU A 92 10.01 -2.74 0.57
N LYS A 93 10.06 -1.51 0.03
CA LYS A 93 11.29 -0.90 -0.45
C LYS A 93 12.04 -0.12 0.63
N TYR A 94 11.33 0.65 1.43
CA TYR A 94 11.90 1.60 2.38
C TYR A 94 11.72 1.21 3.84
N LYS A 95 10.88 0.21 4.12
CA LYS A 95 10.47 -0.22 5.47
C LYS A 95 9.99 0.96 6.32
N ALA A 96 9.28 1.87 5.69
CA ALA A 96 8.70 3.06 6.31
C ALA A 96 7.45 3.44 5.54
N VAL A 97 6.40 3.77 6.28
CA VAL A 97 5.09 4.14 5.71
C VAL A 97 4.89 5.65 5.92
N PRO A 98 4.64 6.43 4.85
CA PRO A 98 4.40 7.86 4.98
C PRO A 98 3.08 8.18 5.68
N ASP A 99 3.11 8.96 6.76
CA ASP A 99 1.95 9.28 7.60
C ASP A 99 0.80 9.94 6.82
N TYR A 100 1.13 10.80 5.84
CA TYR A 100 0.11 11.47 5.03
C TYR A 100 -0.70 10.49 4.17
N LEU A 101 -0.11 9.37 3.70
CA LEU A 101 -0.84 8.34 2.98
C LEU A 101 -1.74 7.54 3.91
N LEU A 102 -1.31 7.27 5.14
CA LEU A 102 -2.15 6.63 6.16
C LEU A 102 -3.38 7.48 6.50
N LEU A 103 -3.19 8.80 6.60
CA LEU A 103 -4.30 9.74 6.82
C LEU A 103 -5.28 9.71 5.65
N ILE A 104 -4.80 9.70 4.41
CA ILE A 104 -5.64 9.59 3.19
C ILE A 104 -6.46 8.31 3.21
N VAL A 105 -5.85 7.17 3.57
CA VAL A 105 -6.52 5.87 3.69
C VAL A 105 -7.67 5.93 4.71
N LEU A 106 -7.42 6.52 5.88
CA LEU A 106 -8.46 6.68 6.91
C LEU A 106 -9.62 7.57 6.43
N ILE A 107 -9.32 8.70 5.79
CA ILE A 107 -10.35 9.61 5.27
C ILE A 107 -11.20 8.91 4.19
N ILE A 108 -10.57 8.23 3.23
CA ILE A 108 -11.30 7.51 2.18
C ILE A 108 -12.17 6.41 2.78
N SER A 109 -11.67 5.66 3.78
CA SER A 109 -12.45 4.61 4.44
C SER A 109 -13.70 5.15 5.14
N LEU A 110 -13.59 6.32 5.80
CA LEU A 110 -14.74 6.98 6.42
C LEU A 110 -15.79 7.47 5.41
N ILE A 111 -15.34 7.91 4.22
CA ILE A 111 -16.26 8.34 3.15
C ILE A 111 -16.95 7.14 2.50
N THR A 112 -16.23 6.01 2.40
CA THR A 112 -16.72 4.80 1.71
C THR A 112 -17.69 4.00 2.55
N THR A 113 -17.61 4.11 3.88
CA THR A 113 -18.43 3.31 4.79
C THR A 113 -19.90 3.74 4.76
N ASN A 114 -20.81 2.74 4.79
CA ASN A 114 -22.25 2.96 4.86
C ASN A 114 -22.80 2.93 6.30
N ILE A 115 -21.94 2.72 7.31
CA ILE A 115 -22.33 2.71 8.72
C ILE A 115 -22.29 4.11 9.33
N SER A 116 -22.94 4.30 10.48
CA SER A 116 -22.88 5.59 11.19
C SER A 116 -21.44 5.92 11.60
N LEU A 117 -21.09 7.22 11.61
CA LEU A 117 -19.75 7.66 12.02
C LEU A 117 -19.37 7.15 13.42
N ILE A 118 -20.31 7.09 14.34
CA ILE A 118 -20.07 6.61 15.71
C ILE A 118 -19.67 5.13 15.69
N GLU A 119 -20.36 4.30 14.91
CA GLU A 119 -20.04 2.89 14.75
C GLU A 119 -18.71 2.70 14.00
N ALA A 120 -18.43 3.51 12.98
CA ALA A 120 -17.17 3.49 12.26
C ALA A 120 -15.98 3.76 13.19
N PHE A 121 -16.07 4.80 14.03
CA PHE A 121 -15.03 5.08 15.02
C PHE A 121 -14.92 3.99 16.10
N LYS A 122 -16.06 3.47 16.61
CA LYS A 122 -16.05 2.36 17.56
C LYS A 122 -15.31 1.15 17.00
N ASN A 123 -15.60 0.76 15.76
CA ASN A 123 -14.96 -0.36 15.09
C ASN A 123 -13.47 -0.09 14.85
N ALA A 124 -13.11 1.12 14.39
CA ALA A 124 -11.72 1.53 14.20
C ALA A 124 -10.91 1.39 15.49
N PHE A 125 -11.42 1.93 16.61
CA PHE A 125 -10.74 1.84 17.91
C PHE A 125 -10.67 0.42 18.45
N LEU A 126 -11.69 -0.40 18.20
CA LEU A 126 -11.70 -1.78 18.66
C LEU A 126 -10.64 -2.60 17.90
N PHE A 127 -10.57 -2.49 16.58
CA PHE A 127 -9.58 -3.20 15.78
C PHE A 127 -8.16 -2.69 16.05
N ALA A 128 -7.96 -1.37 16.08
CA ALA A 128 -6.67 -0.78 16.43
C ALA A 128 -6.24 -1.15 17.85
N GLY A 129 -7.13 -1.09 18.82
CA GLY A 129 -6.85 -1.46 20.21
C GLY A 129 -6.50 -2.94 20.34
N ALA A 130 -7.23 -3.84 19.68
CA ALA A 130 -6.92 -5.26 19.64
C ALA A 130 -5.54 -5.52 19.04
N PHE A 131 -5.19 -4.81 17.95
CA PHE A 131 -3.88 -4.91 17.33
C PHE A 131 -2.74 -4.41 18.24
N VAL A 132 -2.94 -3.28 18.92
CA VAL A 132 -1.96 -2.74 19.89
C VAL A 132 -1.74 -3.72 21.04
N LEU A 133 -2.81 -4.34 21.59
CA LEU A 133 -2.70 -5.37 22.62
C LEU A 133 -1.95 -6.60 22.10
N LEU A 134 -2.25 -7.04 20.89
CA LEU A 134 -1.54 -8.16 20.25
C LEU A 134 -0.05 -7.83 20.08
N ASN A 135 0.27 -6.65 19.57
CA ASN A 135 1.65 -6.20 19.41
C ASN A 135 2.38 -6.17 20.74
N PHE A 136 1.73 -5.65 21.80
CA PHE A 136 2.30 -5.65 23.16
C PHE A 136 2.61 -7.07 23.66
N ILE A 137 1.68 -8.02 23.50
CA ILE A 137 1.86 -9.41 23.95
C ILE A 137 3.01 -10.07 23.19
N ILE A 138 3.06 -9.92 21.87
CA ILE A 138 4.12 -10.53 21.04
C ILE A 138 5.47 -9.89 21.34
N THR A 139 5.54 -8.57 21.47
CA THR A 139 6.76 -7.85 21.84
C THR A 139 7.26 -8.28 23.21
N PHE A 140 6.37 -8.36 24.20
CA PHE A 140 6.70 -8.87 25.52
C PHE A 140 7.28 -10.31 25.46
N TYR A 141 6.66 -11.19 24.67
CA TYR A 141 7.16 -12.55 24.46
C TYR A 141 8.56 -12.55 23.83
N ILE A 142 8.78 -11.77 22.79
CA ILE A 142 10.09 -11.68 22.10
C ILE A 142 11.16 -11.17 23.06
N GLN A 143 10.88 -10.06 23.75
CA GLN A 143 11.85 -9.37 24.59
C GLN A 143 12.19 -10.14 25.86
N ASN A 144 11.21 -10.79 26.51
CA ASN A 144 11.41 -11.41 27.80
C ASN A 144 11.64 -12.92 27.76
N ILE A 145 10.94 -13.63 26.87
CA ILE A 145 10.99 -15.10 26.82
C ILE A 145 11.98 -15.54 25.73
N LYS A 146 11.78 -15.13 24.48
CA LYS A 146 12.61 -15.56 23.36
C LYS A 146 14.05 -15.08 23.49
N SER A 147 14.27 -13.86 23.98
CA SER A 147 15.62 -13.30 24.19
C SER A 147 16.41 -14.10 25.22
N ARG A 148 15.75 -14.58 26.29
CA ARG A 148 16.38 -15.42 27.32
C ARG A 148 16.72 -16.81 26.81
N ILE A 149 15.82 -17.43 26.03
CA ILE A 149 16.02 -18.78 25.48
C ILE A 149 17.19 -18.78 24.48
N LEU A 150 17.20 -17.80 23.56
CA LEU A 150 18.22 -17.69 22.51
C LEU A 150 19.51 -16.98 22.95
N LYS A 151 19.54 -16.44 24.19
CA LYS A 151 20.66 -15.62 24.72
C LYS A 151 21.10 -14.52 23.78
N ASN A 152 20.14 -13.91 23.05
CA ASN A 152 20.40 -12.88 22.06
C ASN A 152 19.89 -11.53 22.58
N GLU A 153 20.82 -10.62 22.86
CA GLU A 153 20.49 -9.30 23.42
C GLU A 153 19.82 -8.36 22.41
N SER A 154 20.03 -8.54 21.12
CA SER A 154 19.38 -7.71 20.08
C SER A 154 17.85 -7.85 20.07
N LEU A 155 17.33 -8.97 20.58
CA LEU A 155 15.88 -9.21 20.69
C LEU A 155 15.22 -8.39 21.80
N LYS A 156 15.97 -7.85 22.76
CA LYS A 156 15.43 -7.06 23.88
C LYS A 156 14.89 -5.68 23.44
N THR A 157 15.35 -5.17 22.29
CA THR A 157 14.94 -3.88 21.74
C THR A 157 14.07 -4.02 20.48
N GLN A 158 13.76 -5.24 20.09
CA GLN A 158 12.99 -5.51 18.89
C GLN A 158 11.48 -5.40 19.18
N GLU A 159 10.79 -4.59 18.39
CA GLU A 159 9.34 -4.56 18.34
C GLU A 159 8.82 -5.64 17.37
N ALA A 160 7.62 -6.19 17.66
CA ALA A 160 7.05 -7.26 16.85
C ALA A 160 6.45 -6.74 15.53
N LEU A 161 5.70 -5.65 15.61
CA LEU A 161 4.92 -5.08 14.50
C LEU A 161 5.14 -3.56 14.44
N GLY A 162 5.08 -2.97 13.25
CA GLY A 162 5.28 -1.54 13.04
C GLY A 162 4.09 -0.69 13.51
N GLU A 163 4.37 0.49 14.05
CA GLU A 163 3.32 1.45 14.42
C GLU A 163 2.49 1.92 13.21
N GLY A 164 3.06 1.93 12.00
CA GLY A 164 2.38 2.27 10.75
C GLY A 164 1.23 1.32 10.37
N ASP A 165 1.19 0.10 10.95
CA ASP A 165 0.12 -0.86 10.69
C ASP A 165 -1.18 -0.53 11.44
N ILE A 166 -1.10 0.26 12.54
CA ILE A 166 -2.26 0.61 13.37
C ILE A 166 -3.34 1.35 12.57
N PRO A 167 -3.04 2.41 11.79
CA PRO A 167 -4.04 3.09 10.96
C PRO A 167 -4.64 2.20 9.87
N ILE A 168 -3.86 1.27 9.31
CA ILE A 168 -4.34 0.31 8.30
C ILE A 168 -5.35 -0.65 8.93
N ILE A 169 -5.08 -1.16 10.11
CA ILE A 169 -5.99 -2.03 10.86
C ILE A 169 -7.27 -1.27 11.27
N ALA A 170 -7.13 -0.01 11.70
CA ALA A 170 -8.28 0.86 11.99
C ALA A 170 -9.18 1.03 10.75
N MET A 171 -8.59 1.26 9.57
CA MET A 171 -9.31 1.33 8.29
C MET A 171 -10.09 0.04 8.00
N PHE A 172 -9.48 -1.13 8.20
CA PHE A 172 -10.21 -2.40 8.05
C PHE A 172 -11.38 -2.51 9.02
N GLY A 173 -11.22 -2.03 10.26
CA GLY A 173 -12.33 -1.95 11.23
C GLY A 173 -13.48 -1.06 10.75
N ILE A 174 -13.20 0.05 10.07
CA ILE A 174 -14.22 0.94 9.51
C ILE A 174 -14.99 0.27 8.37
N ILE A 175 -14.29 -0.41 7.44
CA ILE A 175 -14.89 -0.97 6.22
C ILE A 175 -15.62 -2.27 6.50
N LEU A 176 -14.99 -3.20 7.23
CA LEU A 176 -15.55 -4.53 7.49
C LEU A 176 -16.60 -4.49 8.59
N GLY A 177 -16.43 -3.63 9.60
CA GLY A 177 -17.29 -3.58 10.76
C GLY A 177 -17.27 -4.88 11.58
N ILE A 178 -18.04 -4.90 12.68
CA ILE A 178 -18.24 -6.11 13.51
C ILE A 178 -19.48 -6.88 13.03
N ASN A 179 -20.37 -6.23 12.27
CA ASN A 179 -21.65 -6.75 11.81
C ASN A 179 -21.70 -6.94 10.28
N GLY A 180 -20.52 -6.97 9.61
CA GLY A 180 -20.42 -7.18 8.17
C GLY A 180 -20.45 -8.64 7.77
#